data_bc7d2a42c26e81ebf66a5103f33ac3f8
#
_entry.id   bc7d2a42c26e81ebf66a5103f33ac3f8
#
_cell.length_a   1.000
_cell.length_b   1.000
_cell.length_c   1.000
_cell.angle_alpha   90.00
_cell.angle_beta   90.00
_cell.angle_gamma   90.00
#
_symmetry.space_group_name_H-M   'P 1'
#
loop_
_entity.id
_entity.type
_entity.pdbx_description
1 polymer ?
#
loop_
_entity_poly.entity_id
_entity_poly.type
_entity_poly.pdbx_seq_one_letter_code
_entity_poly.pdbx_strand_id
1 'polypeptide(L)'
;MKYIHIYYISFLFLSVFSFSQERILIEGSVVDESNFEIPYAAVGIIKKNLGTTSTSEGTFSFIVTTDELEDDLEISSIGFETFKINVRDFINSINKKITLEEKTTQLNEAVVYSPLFYIKNAFKKLKENTINKNHQLDILYRRWDVEENICRFFIEHFINVIDRGPSSSSIKFNVKESRNSADYRYVKNMAKVHPMQSTVWMNPIRRGTNLNSFDWKKTENTFYDGEDVMVYEGKGNSESLKLYIGFDTGKIYRAERSWVPTVGRSQNGIWLYKKNSEGKLYLSYHQRDWKGSRKLPNNVINILKSNGKSVPDFVPVEFRHEFYVIGLEENKSKFNKFQQSFETKDMALYKIPFNEFFWKNISLPPETSYFKKNIKELESLYGVPIETQFKYSN
;
A
#
# COMPACT_ATOMS: atom_id res chain seq x y z
N MET A 1 -38.18 27.48 42.03
CA MET A 1 -38.24 26.14 41.42
C MET A 1 -38.79 26.07 39.98
N LYS A 2 -39.47 27.06 39.43
CA LYS A 2 -40.03 27.03 38.05
C LYS A 2 -38.99 27.22 36.91
N TYR A 3 -37.81 27.78 37.20
CA TYR A 3 -36.81 28.07 36.15
C TYR A 3 -35.80 26.92 35.95
N ILE A 4 -35.67 25.99 36.89
CA ILE A 4 -34.77 24.84 36.77
C ILE A 4 -35.23 23.84 35.67
N HIS A 5 -36.55 23.68 35.50
CA HIS A 5 -37.09 22.78 34.51
C HIS A 5 -36.89 23.27 33.06
N ILE A 6 -36.80 24.59 32.82
CA ILE A 6 -36.58 25.19 31.51
C ILE A 6 -35.13 24.91 31.05
N TYR A 7 -34.16 24.95 31.93
CA TYR A 7 -32.77 24.62 31.60
C TYR A 7 -32.57 23.14 31.27
N TYR A 8 -33.29 22.23 31.93
CA TYR A 8 -33.22 20.80 31.59
C TYR A 8 -33.88 20.50 30.25
N ILE A 9 -34.95 21.13 29.87
CA ILE A 9 -35.62 20.99 28.57
C ILE A 9 -34.74 21.59 27.44
N SER A 10 -34.09 22.74 27.69
CA SER A 10 -33.15 23.33 26.71
C SER A 10 -31.90 22.48 26.52
N PHE A 11 -31.39 21.80 27.54
CA PHE A 11 -30.25 20.92 27.45
C PHE A 11 -30.60 19.59 26.71
N LEU A 12 -31.84 19.12 26.84
CA LEU A 12 -32.32 17.93 26.10
C LEU A 12 -32.47 18.20 24.60
N PHE A 13 -32.79 19.44 24.20
CA PHE A 13 -32.88 19.81 22.77
C PHE A 13 -31.52 20.02 22.10
N LEU A 14 -30.47 20.32 22.85
CA LEU A 14 -29.09 20.45 22.31
C LEU A 14 -28.41 19.12 22.02
N SER A 15 -28.91 18.02 22.55
CA SER A 15 -28.33 16.68 22.34
C SER A 15 -28.81 15.96 21.07
N VAL A 16 -29.72 16.56 20.29
CA VAL A 16 -30.35 15.90 19.11
C VAL A 16 -29.65 16.23 17.78
N PHE A 17 -28.69 17.16 17.77
CA PHE A 17 -27.94 17.49 16.55
C PHE A 17 -26.59 16.76 16.48
N SER A 18 -26.60 15.47 16.76
CA SER A 18 -25.49 14.63 16.31
C SER A 18 -25.72 14.32 14.81
N PHE A 19 -25.29 15.19 13.93
CA PHE A 19 -25.20 14.87 12.51
C PHE A 19 -24.14 13.77 12.35
N SER A 20 -24.59 12.52 12.34
CA SER A 20 -23.78 11.45 11.80
C SER A 20 -23.63 11.74 10.32
N GLN A 21 -22.43 12.15 9.87
CA GLN A 21 -22.15 12.27 8.44
C GLN A 21 -22.40 10.90 7.79
N GLU A 22 -23.28 10.88 6.80
CA GLU A 22 -23.56 9.68 6.05
C GLU A 22 -22.29 9.23 5.31
N ARG A 23 -21.90 7.99 5.53
CA ARG A 23 -20.71 7.37 4.91
C ARG A 23 -21.14 6.69 3.63
N ILE A 24 -20.55 7.10 2.53
CA ILE A 24 -20.88 6.63 1.18
C ILE A 24 -19.67 5.85 0.67
N LEU A 25 -19.86 4.57 0.35
CA LEU A 25 -18.83 3.75 -0.27
C LEU A 25 -18.77 4.05 -1.77
N ILE A 26 -17.60 4.42 -2.25
CA ILE A 26 -17.26 4.52 -3.67
C ILE A 26 -16.50 3.28 -4.07
N GLU A 27 -17.01 2.56 -5.07
CA GLU A 27 -16.40 1.36 -5.64
C GLU A 27 -16.37 1.46 -7.16
N GLY A 28 -15.35 0.89 -7.78
CA GLY A 28 -15.24 0.85 -9.23
C GLY A 28 -14.04 0.06 -9.73
N SER A 29 -13.87 0.11 -11.05
CA SER A 29 -12.71 -0.47 -11.73
C SER A 29 -12.13 0.51 -12.75
N VAL A 30 -10.84 0.42 -12.97
CA VAL A 30 -10.08 1.22 -13.93
C VAL A 30 -9.57 0.30 -15.02
N VAL A 31 -9.86 0.64 -16.27
CA VAL A 31 -9.47 -0.13 -17.47
C VAL A 31 -8.91 0.80 -18.54
N ASP A 32 -8.21 0.24 -19.52
CA ASP A 32 -7.86 0.91 -20.75
C ASP A 32 -9.00 0.84 -21.81
N GLU A 33 -8.77 1.43 -22.98
CA GLU A 33 -9.71 1.42 -24.10
C GLU A 33 -9.96 0.01 -24.66
N SER A 34 -9.05 -0.93 -24.44
CA SER A 34 -9.18 -2.35 -24.79
C SER A 34 -9.83 -3.20 -23.70
N ASN A 35 -10.30 -2.60 -22.61
CA ASN A 35 -10.86 -3.24 -21.41
C ASN A 35 -9.88 -4.10 -20.60
N PHE A 36 -8.57 -3.89 -20.73
CA PHE A 36 -7.61 -4.49 -19.80
C PHE A 36 -7.58 -3.68 -18.51
N GLU A 37 -7.49 -4.39 -17.38
CA GLU A 37 -7.42 -3.77 -16.07
C GLU A 37 -6.14 -2.93 -15.91
N ILE A 38 -6.28 -1.71 -15.40
CA ILE A 38 -5.15 -0.84 -15.06
C ILE A 38 -4.81 -0.99 -13.58
N PRO A 39 -3.73 -1.70 -13.24
CA PRO A 39 -3.32 -1.90 -11.86
C PRO A 39 -2.75 -0.62 -11.25
N TYR A 40 -3.00 -0.46 -9.96
CA TYR A 40 -2.35 0.53 -9.11
C TYR A 40 -2.59 1.99 -9.54
N ALA A 41 -3.70 2.30 -10.23
CA ALA A 41 -4.11 3.66 -10.51
C ALA A 41 -4.37 4.43 -9.20
N ALA A 42 -3.92 5.66 -9.12
CA ALA A 42 -4.27 6.56 -8.03
C ALA A 42 -5.72 7.03 -8.22
N VAL A 43 -6.55 6.84 -7.20
CA VAL A 43 -7.98 7.21 -7.21
C VAL A 43 -8.26 8.07 -6.00
N GLY A 44 -8.83 9.25 -6.17
CA GLY A 44 -9.15 10.08 -5.00
C GLY A 44 -9.58 11.50 -5.28
N ILE A 45 -9.88 12.20 -4.22
CA ILE A 45 -10.23 13.63 -4.17
C ILE A 45 -8.97 14.36 -3.68
N ILE A 46 -8.14 14.79 -4.65
CA ILE A 46 -6.78 15.31 -4.37
C ILE A 46 -6.83 16.52 -3.45
N LYS A 47 -7.79 17.43 -3.63
CA LYS A 47 -7.95 18.63 -2.80
C LYS A 47 -8.13 18.33 -1.30
N LYS A 48 -8.70 17.18 -0.97
CA LYS A 48 -8.96 16.74 0.41
C LYS A 48 -7.98 15.67 0.92
N ASN A 49 -7.00 15.29 0.12
CA ASN A 49 -6.08 14.19 0.43
C ASN A 49 -6.80 12.86 0.74
N LEU A 50 -7.99 12.67 0.18
CA LEU A 50 -8.79 11.45 0.30
C LEU A 50 -8.59 10.56 -0.91
N GLY A 51 -8.60 9.26 -0.70
CA GLY A 51 -8.57 8.30 -1.79
C GLY A 51 -7.72 7.07 -1.49
N THR A 52 -7.55 6.26 -2.52
CA THR A 52 -6.87 4.97 -2.46
C THR A 52 -6.00 4.75 -3.70
N THR A 53 -5.47 3.57 -3.82
CA THR A 53 -4.83 3.06 -5.04
C THR A 53 -5.60 1.82 -5.49
N SER A 54 -5.89 1.67 -6.78
CA SER A 54 -6.55 0.47 -7.29
C SER A 54 -5.70 -0.78 -7.03
N THR A 55 -6.35 -1.92 -6.95
CA THR A 55 -5.68 -3.22 -6.76
C THR A 55 -4.88 -3.63 -8.01
N SER A 56 -4.19 -4.76 -7.94
CA SER A 56 -3.54 -5.38 -9.12
C SER A 56 -4.52 -5.77 -10.24
N GLU A 57 -5.83 -5.78 -9.96
CA GLU A 57 -6.92 -6.06 -10.90
C GLU A 57 -7.71 -4.79 -11.24
N GLY A 58 -7.13 -3.61 -11.05
CA GLY A 58 -7.73 -2.34 -11.42
C GLY A 58 -8.93 -1.91 -10.57
N THR A 59 -9.37 -2.71 -9.60
CA THR A 59 -10.54 -2.42 -8.76
C THR A 59 -10.17 -1.51 -7.59
N PHE A 60 -11.09 -0.67 -7.14
CA PHE A 60 -10.88 0.22 -6.00
C PHE A 60 -12.13 0.39 -5.16
N SER A 61 -11.94 0.74 -3.89
CA SER A 61 -13.00 1.22 -3.02
C SER A 61 -12.45 2.17 -1.96
N PHE A 62 -13.21 3.20 -1.60
CA PHE A 62 -12.94 4.08 -0.46
C PHE A 62 -14.21 4.79 -0.03
N ILE A 63 -14.21 5.35 1.18
CA ILE A 63 -15.39 5.99 1.76
C ILE A 63 -15.25 7.51 1.65
N VAL A 64 -16.34 8.15 1.26
CA VAL A 64 -16.56 9.61 1.33
C VAL A 64 -17.74 9.92 2.24
N THR A 65 -17.97 11.19 2.50
CA THR A 65 -19.15 11.70 3.17
C THR A 65 -19.93 12.63 2.25
N THR A 66 -21.03 13.17 2.73
CA THR A 66 -21.82 14.19 1.98
C THR A 66 -21.01 15.44 1.65
N ASP A 67 -19.93 15.72 2.41
CA ASP A 67 -19.07 16.90 2.21
C ASP A 67 -18.20 16.80 0.95
N GLU A 68 -18.03 15.59 0.40
CA GLU A 68 -17.23 15.32 -0.80
C GLU A 68 -18.05 15.20 -2.09
N LEU A 69 -19.39 15.25 -2.02
CA LEU A 69 -20.24 14.99 -3.18
C LEU A 69 -20.04 15.95 -4.35
N GLU A 70 -19.65 17.20 -4.07
CA GLU A 70 -19.42 18.23 -5.08
C GLU A 70 -17.96 18.34 -5.52
N ASP A 71 -17.07 17.50 -4.97
CA ASP A 71 -15.67 17.47 -5.36
C ASP A 71 -15.44 16.62 -6.62
N ASP A 72 -14.26 16.78 -7.23
CA ASP A 72 -13.82 15.96 -8.35
C ASP A 72 -13.12 14.69 -7.85
N LEU A 73 -13.58 13.56 -8.32
CA LEU A 73 -12.87 12.28 -8.27
C LEU A 73 -11.87 12.25 -9.42
N GLU A 74 -10.60 12.15 -9.09
CA GLU A 74 -9.50 12.10 -10.05
C GLU A 74 -8.89 10.70 -10.07
N ILE A 75 -8.69 10.17 -11.30
CA ILE A 75 -8.09 8.86 -11.52
C ILE A 75 -6.90 9.04 -12.46
N SER A 76 -5.73 8.62 -12.00
CA SER A 76 -4.49 8.74 -12.78
C SER A 76 -3.66 7.46 -12.73
N SER A 77 -3.05 7.10 -13.85
CA SER A 77 -2.10 5.98 -13.95
C SER A 77 -0.99 6.33 -14.93
N ILE A 78 0.19 5.75 -14.71
CA ILE A 78 1.35 5.95 -15.59
C ILE A 78 1.03 5.38 -16.98
N GLY A 79 1.21 6.19 -18.02
CA GLY A 79 0.89 5.86 -19.41
C GLY A 79 -0.49 6.34 -19.86
N PHE A 80 -1.25 7.01 -18.99
CA PHE A 80 -2.63 7.39 -19.26
C PHE A 80 -2.90 8.86 -18.93
N GLU A 81 -3.87 9.44 -19.64
CA GLU A 81 -4.43 10.75 -19.27
C GLU A 81 -5.20 10.65 -17.95
N THR A 82 -5.15 11.73 -17.17
CA THR A 82 -5.90 11.82 -15.91
C THR A 82 -7.39 12.01 -16.21
N PHE A 83 -8.21 11.08 -15.73
CA PHE A 83 -9.67 11.17 -15.81
C PHE A 83 -10.22 11.89 -14.59
N LYS A 84 -11.25 12.74 -14.82
CA LYS A 84 -11.94 13.46 -13.75
C LYS A 84 -13.46 13.35 -13.92
N ILE A 85 -14.15 13.13 -12.82
CA ILE A 85 -15.60 13.10 -12.76
C ILE A 85 -16.06 13.65 -11.41
N ASN A 86 -17.18 14.35 -11.37
CA ASN A 86 -17.77 14.76 -10.10
C ASN A 86 -18.16 13.53 -9.26
N VAL A 87 -17.92 13.57 -7.95
CA VAL A 87 -18.20 12.44 -7.04
C VAL A 87 -19.66 12.02 -7.09
N ARG A 88 -20.59 12.97 -7.06
CA ARG A 88 -22.04 12.73 -7.15
C ARG A 88 -22.39 12.03 -8.47
N ASP A 89 -21.84 12.50 -9.58
CA ASP A 89 -22.10 11.92 -10.91
C ASP A 89 -21.56 10.50 -10.99
N PHE A 90 -20.37 10.24 -10.42
CA PHE A 90 -19.83 8.89 -10.35
C PHE A 90 -20.71 7.98 -9.49
N ILE A 91 -21.18 8.43 -8.32
CA ILE A 91 -22.08 7.66 -7.45
C ILE A 91 -23.39 7.33 -8.17
N ASN A 92 -23.93 8.26 -8.95
CA ASN A 92 -25.20 8.07 -9.68
C ASN A 92 -25.02 7.29 -10.98
N SER A 93 -23.80 7.14 -11.51
CA SER A 93 -23.56 6.39 -12.74
C SER A 93 -23.92 4.91 -12.57
N ILE A 94 -24.54 4.33 -13.59
CA ILE A 94 -24.86 2.89 -13.62
C ILE A 94 -23.57 2.08 -13.78
N ASN A 95 -22.65 2.57 -14.59
CA ASN A 95 -21.38 1.92 -14.86
C ASN A 95 -20.29 2.49 -13.94
N LYS A 96 -19.75 1.64 -13.06
CA LYS A 96 -18.65 1.97 -12.15
C LYS A 96 -17.27 1.67 -12.76
N LYS A 97 -17.21 1.42 -14.07
CA LYS A 97 -15.98 1.22 -14.81
C LYS A 97 -15.50 2.55 -15.40
N ILE A 98 -14.27 2.91 -15.13
CA ILE A 98 -13.60 4.10 -15.65
C ILE A 98 -12.60 3.64 -16.70
N THR A 99 -12.72 4.18 -17.90
CA THR A 99 -11.77 3.93 -18.99
C THR A 99 -10.80 5.10 -19.06
N LEU A 100 -9.50 4.81 -18.97
CA LEU A 100 -8.44 5.78 -19.17
C LEU A 100 -7.93 5.70 -20.61
N GLU A 101 -7.68 6.86 -21.19
CA GLU A 101 -7.10 6.99 -22.52
C GLU A 101 -5.57 6.87 -22.45
N GLU A 102 -4.99 6.00 -23.27
CA GLU A 102 -3.53 5.89 -23.35
C GLU A 102 -2.92 7.16 -23.90
N LYS A 103 -1.83 7.59 -23.30
CA LYS A 103 -1.02 8.70 -23.80
C LYS A 103 0.42 8.30 -23.99
N THR A 104 0.83 8.26 -25.26
CA THR A 104 2.23 8.10 -25.63
C THR A 104 2.88 9.45 -25.83
N THR A 105 4.11 9.58 -25.34
CA THR A 105 4.90 10.79 -25.48
C THR A 105 6.05 10.57 -26.46
N GLN A 106 6.16 11.42 -27.45
CA GLN A 106 7.35 11.56 -28.29
C GLN A 106 8.14 12.76 -27.77
N LEU A 107 9.09 12.52 -26.87
CA LEU A 107 10.07 13.55 -26.54
C LEU A 107 11.06 13.70 -27.69
N ASN A 108 11.09 14.86 -28.31
CA ASN A 108 12.15 15.22 -29.24
C ASN A 108 13.48 15.25 -28.46
N GLU A 109 14.38 14.33 -28.75
CA GLU A 109 15.69 14.24 -28.12
C GLU A 109 16.57 15.43 -28.51
N ALA A 110 16.40 16.56 -27.83
CA ALA A 110 17.37 17.65 -27.86
C ALA A 110 18.11 17.69 -26.52
N VAL A 111 19.38 17.42 -26.56
CA VAL A 111 20.37 17.45 -25.47
C VAL A 111 20.43 16.19 -24.62
N VAL A 112 21.46 15.41 -24.89
CA VAL A 112 21.69 14.12 -24.25
C VAL A 112 22.65 14.29 -23.07
N TYR A 113 22.11 14.54 -21.87
CA TYR A 113 22.85 14.22 -20.66
C TYR A 113 22.76 12.71 -20.38
N SER A 114 23.75 12.16 -19.66
CA SER A 114 23.70 10.75 -19.26
C SER A 114 22.46 10.45 -18.40
N PRO A 115 21.88 9.25 -18.48
CA PRO A 115 20.76 8.85 -17.59
C PRO A 115 21.04 9.14 -16.11
N LEU A 116 22.25 8.88 -15.65
CA LEU A 116 22.67 9.15 -14.27
C LEU A 116 22.58 10.65 -13.89
N PHE A 117 22.76 11.59 -14.84
CA PHE A 117 22.59 13.00 -14.58
C PHE A 117 21.14 13.35 -14.20
N TYR A 118 20.17 12.88 -14.98
CA TYR A 118 18.74 13.10 -14.70
C TYR A 118 18.32 12.47 -13.37
N ILE A 119 18.77 11.25 -13.11
CA ILE A 119 18.47 10.53 -11.86
C ILE A 119 19.05 11.30 -10.66
N LYS A 120 20.32 11.73 -10.73
CA LYS A 120 20.93 12.53 -9.66
C LYS A 120 20.19 13.85 -9.41
N ASN A 121 19.69 14.48 -10.47
CA ASN A 121 18.90 15.71 -10.34
C ASN A 121 17.56 15.43 -9.67
N ALA A 122 16.86 14.34 -10.02
CA ALA A 122 15.63 13.93 -9.36
C ALA A 122 15.86 13.69 -7.86
N PHE A 123 16.95 12.99 -7.51
CA PHE A 123 17.30 12.74 -6.11
C PHE A 123 17.69 14.02 -5.34
N LYS A 124 18.31 15.01 -5.98
CA LYS A 124 18.54 16.33 -5.36
C LYS A 124 17.24 17.05 -5.05
N LYS A 125 16.24 16.94 -5.93
CA LYS A 125 14.92 17.56 -5.79
C LYS A 125 13.96 16.79 -4.87
N LEU A 126 14.32 15.62 -4.33
CA LEU A 126 13.42 14.80 -3.51
C LEU A 126 12.81 15.59 -2.35
N LYS A 127 13.59 16.43 -1.64
CA LYS A 127 13.05 17.24 -0.53
C LYS A 127 12.02 18.27 -0.99
N GLU A 128 12.21 18.81 -2.18
CA GLU A 128 11.30 19.77 -2.78
C GLU A 128 10.04 19.09 -3.32
N ASN A 129 10.19 17.94 -3.94
CA ASN A 129 9.14 17.22 -4.64
C ASN A 129 8.27 16.33 -3.74
N THR A 130 8.69 16.07 -2.51
CA THR A 130 7.95 15.19 -1.57
C THR A 130 7.57 15.93 -0.30
N ILE A 131 6.61 15.39 0.46
CA ILE A 131 6.34 15.88 1.81
C ILE A 131 7.58 15.58 2.67
N ASN A 132 8.33 16.62 3.02
CA ASN A 132 9.58 16.54 3.77
C ASN A 132 9.47 17.11 5.20
N LYS A 133 8.30 16.99 5.77
CA LYS A 133 7.93 17.31 7.17
C LYS A 133 7.22 16.12 7.77
N ASN A 134 7.07 16.09 9.10
CA ASN A 134 6.24 15.06 9.73
C ASN A 134 4.83 15.09 9.13
N HIS A 135 4.38 13.97 8.64
CA HIS A 135 3.02 13.72 8.20
C HIS A 135 2.60 12.32 8.66
N GLN A 136 1.32 12.13 8.88
CA GLN A 136 0.78 10.83 9.24
C GLN A 136 0.15 10.18 8.01
N LEU A 137 0.50 8.91 7.82
CA LEU A 137 -0.15 8.03 6.87
C LEU A 137 -0.98 7.00 7.63
N ASP A 138 -2.21 6.80 7.21
CA ASP A 138 -3.05 5.71 7.65
C ASP A 138 -2.94 4.59 6.62
N ILE A 139 -2.45 3.44 7.05
CA ILE A 139 -2.05 2.36 6.17
C ILE A 139 -2.86 1.11 6.52
N LEU A 140 -3.45 0.50 5.51
CA LEU A 140 -3.89 -0.89 5.56
C LEU A 140 -2.73 -1.76 5.09
N TYR A 141 -2.21 -2.57 6.00
CA TYR A 141 -1.16 -3.54 5.77
C TYR A 141 -1.75 -4.93 5.65
N ARG A 142 -1.40 -5.65 4.60
CA ARG A 142 -1.74 -7.07 4.39
C ARG A 142 -0.47 -7.88 4.20
N ARG A 143 -0.44 -9.10 4.74
CA ARG A 143 0.62 -10.06 4.46
C ARG A 143 0.09 -11.47 4.40
N TRP A 144 0.56 -12.20 3.40
CA TRP A 144 0.35 -13.62 3.22
C TRP A 144 1.69 -14.33 3.36
N ASP A 145 1.72 -15.38 4.17
CA ASP A 145 2.84 -16.30 4.28
C ASP A 145 2.44 -17.64 3.67
N VAL A 146 3.17 -18.05 2.63
CA VAL A 146 2.90 -19.24 1.84
C VAL A 146 4.05 -20.23 2.04
N GLU A 147 3.74 -21.48 2.35
CA GLU A 147 4.70 -22.59 2.45
C GLU A 147 4.19 -23.73 1.57
N GLU A 148 5.06 -24.33 0.75
CA GLU A 148 4.69 -25.39 -0.20
C GLU A 148 3.55 -24.98 -1.16
N ASN A 149 3.53 -23.72 -1.61
CA ASN A 149 2.52 -23.12 -2.45
C ASN A 149 1.10 -23.06 -1.83
N ILE A 150 0.98 -23.23 -0.51
CA ILE A 150 -0.27 -23.12 0.24
C ILE A 150 -0.15 -21.96 1.22
N CYS A 151 -1.13 -21.06 1.21
CA CYS A 151 -1.21 -20.00 2.21
C CYS A 151 -1.47 -20.59 3.59
N ARG A 152 -0.58 -20.31 4.53
CA ARG A 152 -0.65 -20.86 5.89
C ARG A 152 -0.83 -19.82 6.97
N PHE A 153 -0.69 -18.54 6.62
CA PHE A 153 -0.91 -17.45 7.56
C PHE A 153 -1.22 -16.15 6.80
N PHE A 154 -2.18 -15.42 7.33
CA PHE A 154 -2.58 -14.11 6.84
C PHE A 154 -2.69 -13.14 8.00
N ILE A 155 -2.18 -11.92 7.82
CA ILE A 155 -2.39 -10.82 8.74
C ILE A 155 -2.86 -9.58 8.00
N GLU A 156 -3.72 -8.81 8.68
CA GLU A 156 -4.17 -7.50 8.24
C GLU A 156 -4.16 -6.54 9.42
N HIS A 157 -3.49 -5.39 9.24
CA HIS A 157 -3.34 -4.38 10.26
C HIS A 157 -3.75 -3.01 9.72
N PHE A 158 -4.43 -2.25 10.56
CA PHE A 158 -4.56 -0.80 10.37
C PHE A 158 -3.47 -0.11 11.20
N ILE A 159 -2.64 0.68 10.53
CA ILE A 159 -1.41 1.24 11.08
C ILE A 159 -1.38 2.74 10.85
N ASN A 160 -1.11 3.51 11.92
CA ASN A 160 -0.73 4.91 11.77
C ASN A 160 0.80 5.01 11.68
N VAL A 161 1.29 5.72 10.68
CA VAL A 161 2.72 5.90 10.45
C VAL A 161 3.05 7.39 10.45
N ILE A 162 3.99 7.84 11.26
CA ILE A 162 4.59 9.17 11.15
C ILE A 162 5.85 9.05 10.31
N ASP A 163 5.80 9.66 9.14
CA ASP A 163 6.91 9.72 8.20
C ASP A 163 7.45 11.16 8.09
N ARG A 164 8.70 11.29 7.63
CA ARG A 164 9.38 12.55 7.33
C ARG A 164 9.77 12.65 5.85
N GLY A 165 9.28 11.72 5.03
CA GLY A 165 9.64 11.62 3.63
C GLY A 165 11.01 10.97 3.37
N PRO A 166 11.48 10.99 2.11
CA PRO A 166 12.65 10.24 1.66
C PRO A 166 13.97 10.59 2.32
N SER A 167 14.09 11.78 2.90
CA SER A 167 15.31 12.19 3.64
C SER A 167 15.48 11.48 4.98
N SER A 168 14.44 10.82 5.49
CA SER A 168 14.50 10.08 6.75
C SER A 168 14.85 8.60 6.51
N SER A 169 15.68 8.05 7.38
CA SER A 169 16.03 6.63 7.40
C SER A 169 15.11 5.78 8.26
N SER A 170 14.14 6.39 8.92
CA SER A 170 13.23 5.69 9.85
C SER A 170 11.84 6.32 9.86
N ILE A 171 10.87 5.51 10.24
CA ILE A 171 9.48 5.89 10.50
C ILE A 171 9.13 5.55 11.94
N LYS A 172 8.08 6.20 12.46
CA LYS A 172 7.41 5.82 13.70
C LYS A 172 6.05 5.25 13.33
N PHE A 173 5.64 4.20 14.01
CA PHE A 173 4.34 3.60 13.69
C PHE A 173 3.66 3.03 14.92
N ASN A 174 2.36 2.84 14.80
CA ASN A 174 1.52 2.19 15.79
C ASN A 174 0.48 1.32 15.09
N VAL A 175 0.43 0.03 15.43
CA VAL A 175 -0.65 -0.86 14.99
C VAL A 175 -1.87 -0.55 15.86
N LYS A 176 -2.93 -0.04 15.24
CA LYS A 176 -4.17 0.38 15.91
C LYS A 176 -5.16 -0.76 16.01
N GLU A 177 -5.29 -1.49 14.91
CA GLU A 177 -6.21 -2.63 14.79
C GLU A 177 -5.49 -3.77 14.09
N SER A 178 -5.83 -4.98 14.45
CA SER A 178 -5.21 -6.19 13.91
C SER A 178 -6.25 -7.28 13.74
N ARG A 179 -6.14 -8.04 12.66
CA ARG A 179 -6.81 -9.33 12.49
C ARG A 179 -5.88 -10.32 11.81
N ASN A 180 -5.87 -11.54 12.32
CA ASN A 180 -4.99 -12.60 11.85
C ASN A 180 -5.79 -13.86 11.58
N SER A 181 -5.36 -14.65 10.57
CA SER A 181 -5.76 -16.04 10.50
C SER A 181 -5.15 -16.87 11.64
N ALA A 182 -5.61 -18.08 11.82
CA ALA A 182 -4.84 -19.08 12.57
C ALA A 182 -3.45 -19.29 11.89
N ASP A 183 -2.43 -19.52 12.71
CA ASP A 183 -1.05 -19.67 12.21
C ASP A 183 -0.74 -21.16 11.96
N TYR A 184 -0.87 -21.58 10.73
CA TYR A 184 -0.60 -22.94 10.26
C TYR A 184 0.80 -23.15 9.69
N ARG A 185 1.69 -22.13 9.82
CA ARG A 185 3.05 -22.22 9.30
C ARG A 185 3.85 -23.26 10.01
N TYR A 186 4.64 -23.99 9.26
CA TYR A 186 5.65 -24.90 9.80
C TYR A 186 6.80 -24.16 10.46
N VAL A 187 7.21 -23.02 9.87
CA VAL A 187 8.33 -22.21 10.35
C VAL A 187 7.80 -20.91 10.95
N LYS A 188 7.51 -20.92 12.25
CA LYS A 188 6.93 -19.76 12.97
C LYS A 188 7.94 -18.67 13.35
N ASN A 189 9.22 -19.05 13.58
CA ASN A 189 10.26 -18.12 14.05
C ASN A 189 10.95 -17.36 12.91
N MET A 190 10.19 -16.69 12.06
CA MET A 190 10.70 -15.77 11.04
C MET A 190 10.76 -14.31 11.56
N ALA A 191 10.80 -14.12 12.88
CA ALA A 191 10.59 -12.84 13.57
C ALA A 191 11.52 -11.67 13.16
N LYS A 192 12.64 -11.97 12.51
CA LYS A 192 13.60 -10.93 12.06
C LYS A 192 13.42 -10.51 10.60
N VAL A 193 12.43 -11.05 9.89
CA VAL A 193 12.42 -10.97 8.42
C VAL A 193 11.55 -9.84 7.89
N HIS A 194 10.48 -9.42 8.60
CA HIS A 194 9.48 -8.50 8.07
C HIS A 194 9.03 -7.41 9.06
N PRO A 195 9.97 -6.62 9.61
CA PRO A 195 9.62 -5.48 10.43
C PRO A 195 9.09 -4.33 9.55
N MET A 196 8.26 -3.46 10.11
CA MET A 196 7.76 -2.28 9.41
C MET A 196 8.89 -1.41 8.84
N GLN A 197 10.01 -1.29 9.53
CA GLN A 197 11.19 -0.54 9.09
C GLN A 197 11.79 -1.05 7.77
N SER A 198 11.58 -2.32 7.41
CA SER A 198 12.09 -2.86 6.15
C SER A 198 11.53 -2.14 4.92
N THR A 199 10.33 -1.59 5.01
CA THR A 199 9.69 -0.82 3.93
C THR A 199 10.46 0.47 3.61
N VAL A 200 11.07 1.05 4.63
CA VAL A 200 11.91 2.25 4.52
C VAL A 200 13.30 1.90 4.01
N TRP A 201 13.94 0.90 4.60
CA TRP A 201 15.31 0.53 4.24
C TRP A 201 15.44 -0.02 2.83
N MET A 202 14.40 -0.64 2.32
CA MET A 202 14.39 -1.24 0.99
C MET A 202 13.92 -0.28 -0.10
N ASN A 203 13.33 0.85 0.27
CA ASN A 203 12.84 1.84 -0.65
C ASN A 203 13.99 2.56 -1.36
N PRO A 204 14.12 2.44 -2.70
CA PRO A 204 15.29 2.92 -3.43
C PRO A 204 15.42 4.44 -3.48
N ILE A 205 14.34 5.19 -3.26
CA ILE A 205 14.41 6.65 -3.24
C ILE A 205 14.73 7.23 -1.86
N ARG A 206 14.84 6.37 -0.85
CA ARG A 206 15.25 6.83 0.48
C ARG A 206 16.77 6.92 0.63
N ARG A 207 17.19 7.60 1.69
CA ARG A 207 18.59 7.82 2.02
C ARG A 207 19.40 6.51 2.02
N GLY A 208 20.52 6.50 1.34
CA GLY A 208 21.49 5.40 1.36
C GLY A 208 21.66 4.66 0.02
N THR A 209 20.82 4.93 -0.98
CA THR A 209 21.00 4.34 -2.31
C THR A 209 22.21 4.91 -3.01
N ASN A 210 23.19 4.07 -3.36
CA ASN A 210 24.36 4.48 -4.13
C ASN A 210 24.04 4.42 -5.63
N LEU A 211 23.65 5.54 -6.22
CA LEU A 211 23.28 5.63 -7.63
C LEU A 211 24.44 5.35 -8.59
N ASN A 212 25.69 5.51 -8.16
CA ASN A 212 26.87 5.25 -9.00
C ASN A 212 27.19 3.75 -9.14
N SER A 213 26.55 2.87 -8.33
CA SER A 213 26.77 1.42 -8.40
C SER A 213 25.92 0.73 -9.47
N PHE A 214 25.14 1.50 -10.26
CA PHE A 214 24.27 0.98 -11.30
C PHE A 214 24.69 1.47 -12.68
N ASP A 215 24.61 0.58 -13.66
CA ASP A 215 24.64 0.95 -15.09
C ASP A 215 23.22 1.36 -15.51
N TRP A 216 23.04 2.66 -15.77
CA TRP A 216 21.75 3.26 -16.03
C TRP A 216 21.47 3.40 -17.52
N LYS A 217 20.26 3.01 -17.93
CA LYS A 217 19.72 3.21 -19.27
C LYS A 217 18.34 3.83 -19.22
N LYS A 218 18.06 4.75 -20.13
CA LYS A 218 16.69 5.18 -20.41
C LYS A 218 16.03 4.10 -21.27
N THR A 219 14.89 3.61 -20.85
CA THR A 219 14.21 2.48 -21.52
C THR A 219 12.92 2.89 -22.21
N GLU A 220 12.24 3.93 -21.68
CA GLU A 220 10.90 4.28 -22.14
C GLU A 220 10.61 5.76 -21.88
N ASN A 221 9.70 6.34 -22.69
CA ASN A 221 8.98 7.57 -22.38
C ASN A 221 7.52 7.21 -22.15
N THR A 222 6.92 7.83 -21.17
CA THR A 222 5.52 7.65 -20.82
C THR A 222 4.94 8.98 -20.30
N PHE A 223 3.74 8.97 -19.79
CA PHE A 223 3.04 10.14 -19.29
C PHE A 223 2.45 9.86 -17.91
N TYR A 224 2.35 10.86 -17.07
CA TYR A 224 1.63 10.77 -15.81
C TYR A 224 1.22 12.14 -15.30
N ASP A 225 -0.07 12.28 -15.00
CA ASP A 225 -0.63 13.43 -14.27
C ASP A 225 -0.17 14.79 -14.82
N GLY A 226 -0.31 14.96 -16.13
CA GLY A 226 -0.04 16.21 -16.84
C GLY A 226 1.40 16.42 -17.29
N GLU A 227 2.33 15.49 -17.07
CA GLU A 227 3.72 15.63 -17.50
C GLU A 227 4.31 14.38 -18.17
N ASP A 228 5.30 14.62 -19.01
CA ASP A 228 6.10 13.57 -19.61
C ASP A 228 6.98 12.90 -18.56
N VAL A 229 7.05 11.58 -18.60
CA VAL A 229 7.78 10.76 -17.65
C VAL A 229 8.82 9.91 -18.38
N MET A 230 10.06 9.99 -17.93
CA MET A 230 11.15 9.16 -18.40
C MET A 230 11.33 7.96 -17.49
N VAL A 231 11.49 6.78 -18.09
CA VAL A 231 11.74 5.54 -17.37
C VAL A 231 13.21 5.17 -17.48
N TYR A 232 13.85 4.98 -16.34
CA TYR A 232 15.25 4.60 -16.24
C TYR A 232 15.40 3.26 -15.54
N GLU A 233 16.18 2.36 -16.14
CA GLU A 233 16.59 1.11 -15.53
C GLU A 233 18.08 1.14 -15.19
N GLY A 234 18.39 0.80 -13.94
CA GLY A 234 19.75 0.66 -13.44
C GLY A 234 20.03 -0.80 -13.08
N LYS A 235 21.07 -1.38 -13.65
CA LYS A 235 21.56 -2.72 -13.33
C LYS A 235 22.79 -2.63 -12.44
N GLY A 236 22.70 -3.16 -11.23
CA GLY A 236 23.81 -3.35 -10.30
C GLY A 236 24.22 -4.82 -10.19
N ASN A 237 25.25 -5.12 -9.39
CA ASN A 237 25.76 -6.48 -9.21
C ASN A 237 24.76 -7.42 -8.52
N SER A 238 23.99 -6.92 -7.55
CA SER A 238 23.09 -7.72 -6.72
C SER A 238 21.61 -7.32 -6.84
N GLU A 239 21.33 -6.27 -7.60
CA GLU A 239 19.98 -5.72 -7.71
C GLU A 239 19.81 -4.87 -8.97
N SER A 240 18.55 -4.64 -9.35
CA SER A 240 18.18 -3.69 -10.38
C SER A 240 17.14 -2.71 -9.84
N LEU A 241 17.15 -1.49 -10.36
CA LEU A 241 16.20 -0.44 -10.05
C LEU A 241 15.51 0.01 -11.33
N LYS A 242 14.21 0.35 -11.23
CA LYS A 242 13.47 1.03 -12.29
C LYS A 242 12.80 2.26 -11.69
N LEU A 243 13.05 3.42 -12.29
CA LEU A 243 12.58 4.72 -11.80
C LEU A 243 11.78 5.44 -12.88
N TYR A 244 10.62 5.95 -12.50
CA TYR A 244 9.72 6.73 -13.35
C TYR A 244 9.79 8.18 -12.92
N ILE A 245 10.42 9.02 -13.74
CA ILE A 245 10.82 10.38 -13.36
C ILE A 245 10.17 11.38 -14.29
N GLY A 246 9.41 12.34 -13.75
CA GLY A 246 8.84 13.46 -14.48
C GLY A 246 9.96 14.29 -15.13
N PHE A 247 9.83 14.59 -16.41
CA PHE A 247 10.85 15.26 -17.21
C PHE A 247 11.13 16.67 -16.71
N ASP A 248 10.08 17.45 -16.49
CA ASP A 248 10.22 18.85 -16.11
C ASP A 248 10.46 19.02 -14.61
N THR A 249 9.73 18.26 -13.82
CA THR A 249 9.72 18.42 -12.35
C THR A 249 10.84 17.64 -11.65
N GLY A 250 11.27 16.52 -12.24
CA GLY A 250 12.14 15.55 -11.58
C GLY A 250 11.43 14.76 -10.46
N LYS A 251 10.09 14.75 -10.41
CA LYS A 251 9.33 13.95 -9.46
C LYS A 251 9.49 12.46 -9.76
N ILE A 252 9.69 11.65 -8.73
CA ILE A 252 9.78 10.18 -8.86
C ILE A 252 8.44 9.59 -8.48
N TYR A 253 7.62 9.23 -9.47
CA TYR A 253 6.27 8.74 -9.28
C TYR A 253 6.19 7.26 -8.93
N ARG A 254 7.15 6.48 -9.45
CA ARG A 254 7.25 5.05 -9.18
C ARG A 254 8.70 4.63 -9.09
N ALA A 255 8.98 3.75 -8.15
CA ALA A 255 10.27 3.10 -8.00
C ALA A 255 10.06 1.60 -7.83
N GLU A 256 10.85 0.81 -8.55
CA GLU A 256 10.87 -0.63 -8.43
C GLU A 256 12.26 -1.10 -8.08
N ARG A 257 12.36 -2.16 -7.32
CA ARG A 257 13.62 -2.78 -6.93
C ARG A 257 13.48 -4.28 -7.02
N SER A 258 14.40 -4.91 -7.74
CA SER A 258 14.50 -6.36 -7.84
C SER A 258 15.90 -6.79 -7.45
N TRP A 259 15.98 -7.78 -6.56
CA TRP A 259 17.27 -8.35 -6.17
C TRP A 259 17.59 -9.50 -7.08
N VAL A 260 18.86 -9.58 -7.53
CA VAL A 260 19.33 -10.68 -8.37
C VAL A 260 19.07 -11.99 -7.64
N PRO A 261 18.37 -12.94 -8.27
CA PRO A 261 18.09 -14.21 -7.64
C PRO A 261 19.39 -14.94 -7.31
N THR A 262 19.61 -15.22 -6.03
CA THR A 262 20.55 -16.25 -5.62
C THR A 262 19.82 -17.58 -5.61
N VAL A 263 20.54 -18.70 -5.62
CA VAL A 263 19.92 -20.03 -5.67
C VAL A 263 18.78 -20.13 -4.65
N GLY A 264 17.56 -20.28 -5.16
CA GLY A 264 16.35 -20.44 -4.36
C GLY A 264 15.84 -19.17 -3.67
N ARG A 265 16.30 -17.96 -4.04
CA ARG A 265 15.80 -16.70 -3.45
C ARG A 265 15.54 -15.65 -4.52
N SER A 266 14.39 -15.00 -4.44
CA SER A 266 14.07 -13.79 -5.22
C SER A 266 13.31 -12.79 -4.34
N GLN A 267 13.44 -11.52 -4.68
CA GLN A 267 12.74 -10.45 -3.98
C GLN A 267 12.49 -9.28 -4.92
N ASN A 268 11.26 -8.75 -4.89
CA ASN A 268 10.85 -7.59 -5.66
C ASN A 268 10.10 -6.61 -4.76
N GLY A 269 10.20 -5.33 -5.06
CA GLY A 269 9.44 -4.27 -4.38
C GLY A 269 9.01 -3.19 -5.34
N ILE A 270 7.80 -2.65 -5.12
CA ILE A 270 7.21 -1.54 -5.86
C ILE A 270 6.82 -0.47 -4.86
N TRP A 271 7.13 0.79 -5.13
CA TRP A 271 6.72 1.97 -4.37
C TRP A 271 6.08 2.97 -5.31
N LEU A 272 4.84 3.33 -5.04
CA LEU A 272 4.08 4.31 -5.81
C LEU A 272 3.86 5.56 -4.98
N TYR A 273 3.94 6.69 -5.65
CA TYR A 273 3.78 8.00 -5.04
C TYR A 273 2.72 8.78 -5.78
N LYS A 274 1.85 9.47 -5.04
CA LYS A 274 0.86 10.39 -5.59
C LYS A 274 1.02 11.79 -5.00
N LYS A 275 0.47 12.79 -5.68
CA LYS A 275 0.48 14.18 -5.23
C LYS A 275 -0.55 14.40 -4.11
N ASN A 276 -0.21 15.22 -3.12
CA ASN A 276 -1.17 15.83 -2.21
C ASN A 276 -1.77 17.10 -2.84
N SER A 277 -2.62 17.81 -2.10
CA SER A 277 -3.23 19.09 -2.54
C SER A 277 -2.23 20.20 -2.88
N GLU A 278 -0.99 20.14 -2.36
CA GLU A 278 0.10 21.07 -2.65
C GLU A 278 1.02 20.59 -3.79
N GLY A 279 0.69 19.49 -4.46
CA GLY A 279 1.50 18.87 -5.51
C GLY A 279 2.78 18.18 -5.02
N LYS A 280 2.92 17.92 -3.70
CA LYS A 280 4.02 17.17 -3.11
C LYS A 280 3.71 15.68 -3.11
N LEU A 281 4.70 14.87 -3.44
CA LEU A 281 4.56 13.41 -3.46
C LEU A 281 4.60 12.81 -2.05
N TYR A 282 3.77 11.79 -1.83
CA TYR A 282 3.82 10.91 -0.68
C TYR A 282 3.56 9.47 -1.11
N LEU A 283 3.98 8.50 -0.32
CA LEU A 283 3.75 7.08 -0.60
C LEU A 283 2.25 6.80 -0.63
N SER A 284 1.76 6.23 -1.73
CA SER A 284 0.35 5.83 -1.89
C SER A 284 0.16 4.32 -1.81
N TYR A 285 1.13 3.57 -2.30
CA TYR A 285 1.10 2.11 -2.31
C TYR A 285 2.50 1.53 -2.24
N HIS A 286 2.64 0.37 -1.61
CA HIS A 286 3.84 -0.44 -1.63
C HIS A 286 3.48 -1.92 -1.62
N GLN A 287 4.15 -2.69 -2.46
CA GLN A 287 4.11 -4.15 -2.45
C GLN A 287 5.52 -4.70 -2.39
N ARG A 288 5.69 -5.80 -1.70
CA ARG A 288 6.92 -6.58 -1.72
C ARG A 288 6.60 -8.05 -1.78
N ASP A 289 7.25 -8.73 -2.71
CA ASP A 289 7.25 -10.17 -2.85
C ASP A 289 8.63 -10.71 -2.46
N TRP A 290 8.65 -11.79 -1.69
CA TRP A 290 9.86 -12.51 -1.35
C TRP A 290 9.61 -14.01 -1.49
N LYS A 291 10.54 -14.70 -2.12
CA LYS A 291 10.53 -16.16 -2.27
C LYS A 291 11.86 -16.74 -1.80
N GLY A 292 11.81 -17.88 -1.17
CA GLY A 292 13.00 -18.57 -0.69
C GLY A 292 12.70 -20.00 -0.26
N SER A 293 13.62 -20.58 0.48
CA SER A 293 13.43 -21.91 1.08
C SER A 293 13.86 -21.89 2.55
N ARG A 294 13.27 -22.74 3.35
CA ARG A 294 13.57 -22.89 4.77
C ARG A 294 13.69 -24.36 5.14
N LYS A 295 14.62 -24.66 6.02
CA LYS A 295 14.69 -25.97 6.65
C LYS A 295 13.54 -26.13 7.63
N LEU A 296 12.87 -27.27 7.60
CA LEU A 296 11.82 -27.57 8.57
C LEU A 296 12.42 -27.78 9.96
N PRO A 297 11.73 -27.33 11.02
CA PRO A 297 12.09 -27.68 12.39
C PRO A 297 12.01 -29.21 12.63
N ASN A 298 12.93 -29.77 13.42
CA ASN A 298 12.99 -31.20 13.66
C ASN A 298 11.69 -31.80 14.23
N ASN A 299 11.00 -31.06 15.09
CA ASN A 299 9.70 -31.47 15.62
C ASN A 299 8.64 -31.62 14.50
N VAL A 300 8.63 -30.70 13.53
CA VAL A 300 7.73 -30.75 12.37
C VAL A 300 8.09 -31.94 11.48
N ILE A 301 9.39 -32.15 11.23
CA ILE A 301 9.89 -33.30 10.47
C ILE A 301 9.40 -34.61 11.10
N ASN A 302 9.53 -34.75 12.42
CA ASN A 302 9.12 -35.96 13.14
C ASN A 302 7.62 -36.20 13.06
N ILE A 303 6.78 -35.15 13.21
CA ILE A 303 5.32 -35.24 13.07
C ILE A 303 4.92 -35.65 11.64
N LEU A 304 5.55 -35.08 10.62
CA LEU A 304 5.25 -35.41 9.23
C LEU A 304 5.62 -36.88 8.92
N LYS A 305 6.80 -37.31 9.37
CA LYS A 305 7.25 -38.70 9.21
C LYS A 305 6.34 -39.70 9.92
N SER A 306 5.93 -39.40 11.15
CA SER A 306 5.01 -40.28 11.91
C SER A 306 3.64 -40.41 11.24
N ASN A 307 3.24 -39.41 10.45
CA ASN A 307 2.02 -39.42 9.65
C ASN A 307 2.23 -40.01 8.23
N GLY A 308 3.36 -40.68 7.98
CA GLY A 308 3.64 -41.32 6.68
C GLY A 308 3.92 -40.36 5.53
N LYS A 309 4.16 -39.07 5.81
CA LYS A 309 4.44 -38.07 4.78
C LYS A 309 5.93 -38.04 4.44
N SER A 310 6.26 -37.95 3.15
CA SER A 310 7.62 -37.61 2.70
C SER A 310 7.93 -36.17 3.12
N VAL A 311 9.10 -35.97 3.68
CA VAL A 311 9.53 -34.66 4.20
C VAL A 311 10.76 -34.19 3.45
N PRO A 312 10.65 -33.08 2.69
CA PRO A 312 11.82 -32.47 2.07
C PRO A 312 12.71 -31.80 3.15
N ASP A 313 14.01 -31.77 2.93
CA ASP A 313 14.94 -31.05 3.83
C ASP A 313 14.64 -29.54 3.87
N PHE A 314 14.20 -28.99 2.76
CA PHE A 314 13.83 -27.59 2.62
C PHE A 314 12.46 -27.46 1.96
N VAL A 315 11.63 -26.59 2.50
CA VAL A 315 10.34 -26.22 1.90
C VAL A 315 10.43 -24.85 1.24
N PRO A 316 9.81 -24.67 0.06
CA PRO A 316 9.66 -23.35 -0.53
C PRO A 316 8.76 -22.49 0.37
N VAL A 317 9.18 -21.26 0.62
CA VAL A 317 8.44 -20.28 1.39
C VAL A 317 8.37 -18.97 0.62
N GLU A 318 7.21 -18.36 0.63
CA GLU A 318 6.95 -17.08 0.00
C GLU A 318 6.22 -16.18 0.97
N PHE A 319 6.42 -14.90 0.86
CA PHE A 319 5.51 -13.94 1.41
C PHE A 319 5.28 -12.80 0.42
N ARG A 320 4.07 -12.26 0.46
CA ARG A 320 3.71 -10.96 -0.13
C ARG A 320 3.20 -10.08 0.97
N HIS A 321 3.64 -8.83 0.99
CA HIS A 321 2.93 -7.81 1.74
C HIS A 321 2.53 -6.64 0.85
N GLU A 322 1.43 -5.99 1.23
CA GLU A 322 0.88 -4.83 0.57
C GLU A 322 0.58 -3.75 1.59
N PHE A 323 0.81 -2.50 1.19
CA PHE A 323 0.46 -1.29 1.93
C PHE A 323 -0.44 -0.45 1.05
N TYR A 324 -1.66 -0.25 1.47
CA TYR A 324 -2.57 0.73 0.91
C TYR A 324 -2.60 1.94 1.83
N VAL A 325 -2.17 3.09 1.34
CA VAL A 325 -2.31 4.34 2.08
C VAL A 325 -3.70 4.87 1.82
N ILE A 326 -4.53 4.85 2.86
CA ILE A 326 -5.95 5.21 2.81
C ILE A 326 -6.25 6.57 3.46
N GLY A 327 -5.24 7.20 4.07
CA GLY A 327 -5.35 8.52 4.67
C GLY A 327 -4.00 9.23 4.76
N LEU A 328 -4.03 10.56 4.58
CA LEU A 328 -2.90 11.46 4.78
C LEU A 328 -3.35 12.62 5.68
N GLU A 329 -2.63 12.85 6.78
CA GLU A 329 -2.82 14.00 7.65
C GLU A 329 -1.50 14.78 7.77
N GLU A 330 -1.52 16.05 7.42
CA GLU A 330 -0.35 16.93 7.49
C GLU A 330 -0.39 17.89 8.69
N ASN A 331 -1.57 18.08 9.30
CA ASN A 331 -1.71 18.89 10.48
C ASN A 331 -1.28 18.12 11.74
N LYS A 332 -0.13 18.49 12.26
CA LYS A 332 0.47 17.82 13.44
C LYS A 332 -0.43 17.78 14.67
N SER A 333 -1.35 18.74 14.83
CA SER A 333 -2.28 18.76 15.96
C SER A 333 -3.33 17.65 15.89
N LYS A 334 -3.58 17.11 14.69
CA LYS A 334 -4.53 16.03 14.41
C LYS A 334 -3.87 14.64 14.39
N PHE A 335 -2.55 14.56 14.52
CA PHE A 335 -1.88 13.26 14.55
C PHE A 335 -2.35 12.41 15.71
N ASN A 336 -2.57 11.14 15.43
CA ASN A 336 -2.82 10.17 16.48
C ASN A 336 -1.63 10.12 17.44
N LYS A 337 -1.91 10.29 18.73
CA LYS A 337 -0.88 10.18 19.77
C LYS A 337 -0.58 8.70 20.01
N PHE A 338 0.68 8.31 19.89
CA PHE A 338 1.13 6.97 20.24
C PHE A 338 2.56 7.01 20.78
N GLN A 339 2.88 6.05 21.63
CA GLN A 339 4.25 5.84 22.08
C GLN A 339 5.08 5.35 20.87
N GLN A 340 6.28 5.90 20.74
CA GLN A 340 7.17 5.57 19.63
C GLN A 340 7.67 4.14 19.82
N SER A 341 7.47 3.31 18.79
CA SER A 341 8.21 2.07 18.74
C SER A 341 9.15 2.07 17.54
N PHE A 342 10.43 2.05 17.83
CA PHE A 342 11.49 1.64 16.90
C PHE A 342 11.62 0.12 16.95
N GLU A 343 10.51 -0.59 16.87
CA GLU A 343 10.56 -2.03 16.97
C GLU A 343 10.97 -2.64 15.63
N THR A 344 11.95 -3.53 15.70
CA THR A 344 12.42 -4.35 14.58
C THR A 344 11.80 -5.73 14.59
N LYS A 345 10.72 -5.93 15.40
CA LYS A 345 10.01 -7.19 15.44
C LYS A 345 9.16 -7.42 14.20
N ASP A 346 8.89 -8.67 13.90
CA ASP A 346 8.02 -9.06 12.79
C ASP A 346 6.60 -8.53 12.97
N MET A 347 5.96 -8.10 11.90
CA MET A 347 4.60 -7.58 11.93
C MET A 347 3.58 -8.61 12.43
N ALA A 348 3.83 -9.90 12.26
CA ALA A 348 2.98 -10.98 12.79
C ALA A 348 2.96 -11.06 14.33
N LEU A 349 3.88 -10.38 15.02
CA LEU A 349 3.94 -10.37 16.48
C LEU A 349 3.12 -9.25 17.13
N TYR A 350 2.52 -8.36 16.33
CA TYR A 350 1.59 -7.36 16.83
C TYR A 350 0.20 -7.98 16.91
N LYS A 351 -0.33 -8.09 18.13
CA LYS A 351 -1.65 -8.62 18.40
C LYS A 351 -2.48 -7.59 19.12
N ILE A 352 -3.55 -7.15 18.50
CA ILE A 352 -4.56 -6.26 19.06
C ILE A 352 -5.86 -7.05 19.10
N PRO A 353 -6.63 -7.02 20.19
CA PRO A 353 -7.92 -7.70 20.27
C PRO A 353 -8.80 -7.37 19.08
N PHE A 354 -9.44 -8.38 18.49
CA PHE A 354 -10.28 -8.19 17.32
C PHE A 354 -11.43 -7.25 17.57
N ASN A 355 -11.53 -6.19 16.78
CA ASN A 355 -12.56 -5.18 16.85
C ASN A 355 -13.50 -5.28 15.65
N GLU A 356 -14.55 -6.07 15.80
CA GLU A 356 -15.52 -6.34 14.73
C GLU A 356 -16.16 -5.06 14.18
N PHE A 357 -16.48 -4.11 15.07
CA PHE A 357 -17.06 -2.83 14.67
C PHE A 357 -16.12 -2.03 13.76
N PHE A 358 -14.83 -1.97 14.10
CA PHE A 358 -13.85 -1.29 13.29
C PHE A 358 -13.74 -1.93 11.89
N TRP A 359 -13.55 -3.26 11.83
CA TRP A 359 -13.34 -3.97 10.57
C TRP A 359 -14.55 -3.97 9.62
N LYS A 360 -15.77 -3.86 10.17
CA LYS A 360 -17.00 -3.68 9.37
C LYS A 360 -17.18 -2.26 8.82
N ASN A 361 -16.50 -1.29 9.42
CA ASN A 361 -16.70 0.13 9.09
C ASN A 361 -15.50 0.78 8.39
N ILE A 362 -14.39 0.08 8.22
CA ILE A 362 -13.26 0.59 7.43
C ILE A 362 -13.44 0.27 5.95
N SER A 363 -12.96 1.16 5.09
CA SER A 363 -12.86 0.84 3.66
C SER A 363 -11.70 -0.10 3.42
N LEU A 364 -12.00 -1.29 2.91
CA LEU A 364 -11.01 -2.29 2.52
C LEU A 364 -10.85 -2.27 1.01
N PRO A 365 -9.63 -2.43 0.46
CA PRO A 365 -9.45 -2.66 -0.96
C PRO A 365 -10.24 -3.89 -1.41
N PRO A 366 -10.85 -3.87 -2.60
CA PRO A 366 -11.57 -5.03 -3.14
C PRO A 366 -10.71 -6.29 -3.15
N GLU A 367 -11.36 -7.43 -2.98
CA GLU A 367 -10.68 -8.72 -2.94
C GLU A 367 -10.23 -9.14 -4.35
N THR A 368 -8.93 -9.21 -4.56
CA THR A 368 -8.33 -9.74 -5.79
C THR A 368 -8.43 -11.27 -5.87
N SER A 369 -8.21 -11.83 -7.05
CA SER A 369 -8.10 -13.28 -7.25
C SER A 369 -6.99 -13.88 -6.38
N TYR A 370 -5.87 -13.14 -6.20
CA TYR A 370 -4.81 -13.55 -5.28
C TYR A 370 -5.30 -13.61 -3.83
N PHE A 371 -6.02 -12.59 -3.36
CA PHE A 371 -6.61 -12.56 -2.03
C PHE A 371 -7.54 -13.75 -1.84
N LYS A 372 -8.55 -13.90 -2.72
CA LYS A 372 -9.57 -14.97 -2.65
C LYS A 372 -8.94 -16.36 -2.63
N LYS A 373 -7.96 -16.62 -3.49
CA LYS A 373 -7.23 -17.88 -3.53
C LYS A 373 -6.59 -18.19 -2.18
N ASN A 374 -5.81 -17.27 -1.64
CA ASN A 374 -5.07 -17.49 -0.41
C ASN A 374 -5.97 -17.62 0.82
N ILE A 375 -7.08 -16.88 0.89
CA ILE A 375 -8.07 -17.04 1.96
C ILE A 375 -8.76 -18.40 1.88
N LYS A 376 -9.17 -18.81 0.68
CA LYS A 376 -9.77 -20.14 0.47
C LYS A 376 -8.83 -21.28 0.89
N GLU A 377 -7.54 -21.15 0.63
CA GLU A 377 -6.54 -22.12 1.08
C GLU A 377 -6.47 -22.20 2.61
N LEU A 378 -6.42 -21.06 3.30
CA LEU A 378 -6.45 -20.99 4.77
C LEU A 378 -7.70 -21.64 5.38
N GLU A 379 -8.85 -21.38 4.81
CA GLU A 379 -10.11 -21.97 5.26
C GLU A 379 -10.14 -23.49 5.05
N SER A 380 -9.59 -23.96 3.93
CA SER A 380 -9.61 -25.39 3.56
C SER A 380 -8.68 -26.26 4.39
N LEU A 381 -7.64 -25.69 5.02
CA LEU A 381 -6.65 -26.46 5.81
C LEU A 381 -7.31 -27.23 6.97
N TYR A 382 -8.28 -26.62 7.65
CA TYR A 382 -8.98 -27.22 8.79
C TYR A 382 -10.51 -26.97 8.76
N GLY A 383 -11.06 -26.48 7.66
CA GLY A 383 -12.49 -26.23 7.50
C GLY A 383 -13.02 -25.08 8.37
N VAL A 384 -12.18 -24.15 8.79
CA VAL A 384 -12.57 -23.02 9.64
C VAL A 384 -12.68 -21.74 8.80
N PRO A 385 -13.86 -21.11 8.72
CA PRO A 385 -14.04 -19.83 8.01
C PRO A 385 -13.09 -18.74 8.50
N ILE A 386 -12.62 -17.89 7.61
CA ILE A 386 -11.64 -16.85 7.92
C ILE A 386 -12.13 -15.86 9.00
N GLU A 387 -13.42 -15.51 8.97
CA GLU A 387 -14.03 -14.64 9.98
C GLU A 387 -13.96 -15.24 11.39
N THR A 388 -14.11 -16.54 11.50
CA THR A 388 -13.94 -17.27 12.76
C THR A 388 -12.47 -17.25 13.19
N GLN A 389 -11.55 -17.46 12.25
CA GLN A 389 -10.12 -17.36 12.53
C GLN A 389 -9.75 -15.97 13.05
N PHE A 390 -10.21 -14.88 12.41
CA PHE A 390 -9.97 -13.51 12.85
C PHE A 390 -10.44 -13.23 14.28
N LYS A 391 -11.59 -13.79 14.64
CA LYS A 391 -12.19 -13.59 15.97
C LYS A 391 -11.41 -14.28 17.09
N TYR A 392 -10.79 -15.42 16.81
CA TYR A 392 -10.20 -16.27 17.84
C TYR A 392 -8.68 -16.45 17.77
N SER A 393 -7.99 -15.86 16.77
CA SER A 393 -6.55 -16.03 16.59
C SER A 393 -5.70 -14.84 17.05
N ASN A 394 -6.32 -13.75 17.47
CA ASN A 394 -5.65 -12.54 17.98
C ASN A 394 -5.29 -12.65 19.47
#